data_ea8d233a99a786cd51b9fcb3cb11afad
#
_entry.id   ea8d233a99a786cd51b9fcb3cb11afad
#
_cell.length_a   1.000
_cell.length_b   1.000
_cell.length_c   1.000
_cell.angle_alpha   90.00
_cell.angle_beta   90.00
_cell.angle_gamma   90.00
#
_symmetry.space_group_name_H-M   'P 1'
#
loop_
_entity.id
_entity.type
_entity.pdbx_description
1 polymer ?
#
loop_
_entity_poly.entity_id
_entity_poly.type
_entity_poly.pdbx_seq_one_letter_code
_entity_poly.pdbx_strand_id
1 'polypeptide(L)'
;MNNQIKLLISGADMGGLIASCALHYDFQNRLLQEDRFRISRLEKDTLTMEDVEQCDLSGVEYVVNATLHDTEASFAFDEKCKKQGIPVIHAVNLGKAAFLAVEKPKGYPFSEVKKRNSDEGSIGKHEEDSIEKNEDRIALDSWNADIFQRKLGKYISQYGMFWQKPVPWIDEAIKNYSEKSFPQLSIGAYIVAGYCVNILCRLAEGKEVKYFPKFYLSPLLEEV
;
A
#
# COMPACT_ATOMS: atom_id res chain seq x y z
N MET A 1 11.33 -5.88 31.47
CA MET A 1 11.98 -5.82 30.14
C MET A 1 10.95 -5.24 29.20
N ASN A 2 11.14 -4.01 28.75
CA ASN A 2 10.23 -3.43 27.76
C ASN A 2 10.44 -4.14 26.44
N ASN A 3 9.42 -4.85 26.01
CA ASN A 3 9.45 -5.57 24.73
C ASN A 3 9.17 -4.55 23.62
N GLN A 4 10.24 -3.99 23.06
CA GLN A 4 10.11 -3.12 21.89
C GLN A 4 9.56 -3.94 20.71
N ILE A 5 8.56 -3.38 20.05
CA ILE A 5 7.97 -3.97 18.84
C ILE A 5 8.94 -3.80 17.69
N LYS A 6 9.38 -4.91 17.10
CA LYS A 6 10.26 -4.88 15.95
C LYS A 6 9.47 -4.62 14.66
N LEU A 7 9.79 -3.53 14.02
CA LEU A 7 9.16 -3.04 12.80
C LEU A 7 10.16 -3.00 11.66
N LEU A 8 9.82 -3.57 10.51
CA LEU A 8 10.56 -3.38 9.26
C LEU A 8 9.76 -2.48 8.33
N ILE A 9 10.41 -1.44 7.81
CA ILE A 9 9.81 -0.51 6.84
C ILE A 9 10.61 -0.56 5.55
N SER A 10 10.00 -0.99 4.45
CA SER A 10 10.56 -0.90 3.10
C SER A 10 10.11 0.40 2.41
N GLY A 11 10.92 0.85 1.45
CA GLY A 11 10.74 2.12 0.75
C GLY A 11 11.78 3.15 1.20
N ALA A 12 12.38 3.87 0.25
CA ALA A 12 13.36 4.91 0.54
C ALA A 12 12.65 6.16 1.07
N ASP A 13 11.96 6.88 0.20
CA ASP A 13 11.36 8.18 0.53
C ASP A 13 10.15 8.04 1.47
N MET A 14 9.12 7.32 1.03
CA MET A 14 7.91 7.12 1.84
C MET A 14 8.21 6.35 3.12
N GLY A 15 9.04 5.31 3.03
CA GLY A 15 9.46 4.55 4.19
C GLY A 15 10.23 5.40 5.20
N GLY A 16 11.08 6.34 4.73
CA GLY A 16 11.78 7.31 5.57
C GLY A 16 10.83 8.22 6.33
N LEU A 17 9.83 8.72 5.66
CA LEU A 17 8.81 9.58 6.27
C LEU A 17 7.98 8.83 7.32
N ILE A 18 7.57 7.57 7.03
CA ILE A 18 6.85 6.73 7.99
C ILE A 18 7.71 6.45 9.21
N ALA A 19 8.99 6.12 9.02
CA ALA A 19 9.92 5.89 10.13
C ALA A 19 10.08 7.15 11.01
N SER A 20 10.23 8.31 10.39
CA SER A 20 10.30 9.59 11.09
C SER A 20 9.01 9.88 11.89
N CYS A 21 7.84 9.65 11.31
CA CYS A 21 6.57 9.80 12.02
C CYS A 21 6.45 8.82 13.21
N ALA A 22 6.90 7.58 13.06
CA ALA A 22 6.87 6.59 14.14
C ALA A 22 7.80 7.00 15.31
N LEU A 23 8.99 7.52 15.01
CA LEU A 23 9.91 8.04 16.00
C LEU A 23 9.35 9.27 16.72
N HIS A 24 8.66 10.17 16.01
CA HIS A 24 8.00 11.33 16.62
C HIS A 24 6.85 10.95 17.54
N TYR A 25 6.07 9.95 17.18
CA TYR A 25 5.01 9.40 18.02
C TYR A 25 5.60 8.88 19.34
N ASP A 26 6.70 8.15 19.27
CA ASP A 26 7.41 7.67 20.45
C ASP A 26 8.00 8.83 21.26
N PHE A 27 8.48 9.88 20.61
CA PHE A 27 9.02 11.05 21.31
C PHE A 27 7.98 11.75 22.20
N GLN A 28 6.74 11.87 21.75
CA GLN A 28 5.66 12.41 22.59
C GLN A 28 5.33 11.48 23.77
N ASN A 29 5.43 10.18 23.57
CA ASN A 29 5.24 9.19 24.62
C ASN A 29 6.47 9.02 25.52
N ARG A 30 7.66 9.43 25.10
CA ARG A 30 8.92 9.42 25.89
C ARG A 30 8.87 10.28 27.16
N LEU A 31 8.01 11.28 27.21
CA LEU A 31 7.74 11.97 28.48
C LEU A 31 7.15 11.03 29.54
N LEU A 32 6.72 9.84 29.13
CA LEU A 32 6.09 8.87 29.99
C LEU A 32 6.80 7.49 30.06
N GLN A 33 7.55 7.03 29.06
CA GLN A 33 8.43 5.84 29.06
C GLN A 33 8.84 5.38 27.63
N GLU A 34 10.08 4.90 27.49
CA GLU A 34 10.75 4.03 26.48
C GLU A 34 10.25 3.93 25.03
N ASP A 35 11.21 3.83 24.09
CA ASP A 35 10.96 3.63 22.65
C ASP A 35 10.04 2.43 22.39
N ARG A 36 8.89 2.65 21.78
CA ARG A 36 7.90 1.61 21.52
C ARG A 36 8.29 0.73 20.35
N PHE A 37 8.92 1.34 19.33
CA PHE A 37 9.30 0.65 18.10
C PHE A 37 10.81 0.56 17.95
N ARG A 38 11.28 -0.62 17.61
CA ARG A 38 12.63 -0.84 17.10
C ARG A 38 12.53 -0.96 15.58
N ILE A 39 12.91 0.09 14.87
CA ILE A 39 12.73 0.20 13.41
C ILE A 39 13.98 -0.29 12.70
N SER A 40 13.78 -1.22 11.76
CA SER A 40 14.74 -1.60 10.72
C SER A 40 14.23 -1.07 9.37
N ARG A 41 15.14 -0.70 8.47
CA ARG A 41 14.82 -0.10 7.19
C ARG A 41 15.36 -0.94 6.03
N LEU A 42 14.53 -1.11 4.98
CA LEU A 42 14.95 -1.54 3.65
C LEU A 42 14.76 -0.34 2.71
N GLU A 43 15.83 0.45 2.56
CA GLU A 43 15.80 1.77 1.91
C GLU A 43 15.81 1.67 0.38
N LYS A 44 14.80 0.99 -0.18
CA LYS A 44 14.62 0.81 -1.62
C LYS A 44 13.16 1.02 -1.99
N ASP A 45 12.91 1.86 -2.98
CA ASP A 45 11.56 2.07 -3.53
C ASP A 45 11.18 0.96 -4.51
N THR A 46 12.16 0.43 -5.24
CA THR A 46 12.03 -0.73 -6.13
C THR A 46 12.80 -1.91 -5.55
N LEU A 47 12.13 -3.04 -5.38
CA LEU A 47 12.75 -4.28 -4.88
C LEU A 47 13.17 -5.19 -6.02
N THR A 48 14.26 -5.93 -5.80
CA THR A 48 14.69 -7.07 -6.60
C THR A 48 14.42 -8.38 -5.85
N MET A 49 14.41 -9.51 -6.55
CA MET A 49 14.29 -10.83 -5.90
C MET A 49 15.43 -11.09 -4.93
N GLU A 50 16.63 -10.60 -5.23
CA GLU A 50 17.79 -10.69 -4.33
C GLU A 50 17.55 -9.95 -3.02
N ASP A 51 16.96 -8.74 -3.07
CA ASP A 51 16.57 -8.00 -1.86
C ASP A 51 15.59 -8.78 -1.00
N VAL A 52 14.63 -9.43 -1.65
CA VAL A 52 13.65 -10.26 -0.95
C VAL A 52 14.33 -11.47 -0.29
N GLU A 53 15.23 -12.14 -0.98
CA GLU A 53 15.94 -13.31 -0.44
C GLU A 53 16.84 -12.94 0.75
N GLN A 54 17.60 -11.85 0.63
CA GLN A 54 18.55 -11.39 1.64
C GLN A 54 17.88 -10.70 2.84
N CYS A 55 16.62 -10.28 2.72
CA CYS A 55 15.93 -9.58 3.80
C CYS A 55 15.72 -10.49 5.00
N ASP A 56 16.34 -10.14 6.14
CA ASP A 56 16.16 -10.84 7.41
C ASP A 56 14.90 -10.35 8.13
N LEU A 57 13.96 -11.25 8.35
CA LEU A 57 12.70 -11.01 9.06
C LEU A 57 12.71 -11.56 10.49
N SER A 58 13.87 -11.93 11.02
CA SER A 58 14.00 -12.57 12.35
C SER A 58 13.49 -11.67 13.47
N GLY A 59 12.43 -12.10 14.10
CA GLY A 59 11.78 -11.40 15.21
C GLY A 59 11.05 -10.12 14.80
N VAL A 60 10.85 -9.84 13.51
CA VAL A 60 9.99 -8.76 13.02
C VAL A 60 8.53 -9.11 13.32
N GLU A 61 7.81 -8.16 13.92
CA GLU A 61 6.41 -8.34 14.30
C GLU A 61 5.44 -7.71 13.28
N TYR A 62 5.85 -6.61 12.67
CA TYR A 62 5.09 -5.90 11.64
C TYR A 62 6.00 -5.44 10.51
N VAL A 63 5.45 -5.44 9.30
CA VAL A 63 6.12 -4.90 8.11
C VAL A 63 5.27 -3.79 7.53
N VAL A 64 5.90 -2.69 7.13
CA VAL A 64 5.32 -1.68 6.26
C VAL A 64 5.97 -1.80 4.89
N ASN A 65 5.18 -2.11 3.88
CA ASN A 65 5.60 -2.07 2.49
C ASN A 65 5.16 -0.74 1.87
N ALA A 66 6.13 0.19 1.76
CA ALA A 66 5.96 1.51 1.16
C ALA A 66 6.78 1.64 -0.13
N THR A 67 7.05 0.52 -0.81
CA THR A 67 7.70 0.49 -2.14
C THR A 67 6.71 0.91 -3.23
N LEU A 68 7.22 1.13 -4.43
CA LEU A 68 6.40 1.51 -5.58
C LEU A 68 5.51 0.38 -6.14
N HIS A 69 5.70 -0.86 -5.69
CA HIS A 69 5.04 -2.05 -6.22
C HIS A 69 5.22 -2.19 -7.75
N ASP A 70 6.33 -1.72 -8.26
CA ASP A 70 6.69 -1.65 -9.66
C ASP A 70 7.33 -2.94 -10.20
N THR A 71 7.59 -3.90 -9.33
CA THR A 71 8.18 -5.21 -9.65
C THR A 71 7.41 -6.34 -8.97
N GLU A 72 7.55 -7.56 -9.50
CA GLU A 72 7.04 -8.77 -8.86
C GLU A 72 7.71 -9.02 -7.49
N ALA A 73 8.92 -8.51 -7.29
CA ALA A 73 9.65 -8.67 -6.04
C ALA A 73 8.93 -8.00 -4.85
N SER A 74 8.23 -6.88 -5.06
CA SER A 74 7.43 -6.23 -4.01
C SER A 74 6.33 -7.16 -3.49
N PHE A 75 5.65 -7.89 -4.36
CA PHE A 75 4.62 -8.87 -3.96
C PHE A 75 5.23 -10.16 -3.40
N ALA A 76 6.39 -10.58 -3.91
CA ALA A 76 7.13 -11.71 -3.34
C ALA A 76 7.61 -11.41 -1.91
N PHE A 77 7.96 -10.16 -1.62
CA PHE A 77 8.30 -9.69 -0.29
C PHE A 77 7.09 -9.83 0.67
N ASP A 78 5.90 -9.41 0.24
CA ASP A 78 4.68 -9.55 1.02
C ASP A 78 4.40 -11.03 1.33
N GLU A 79 4.50 -11.90 0.34
CA GLU A 79 4.30 -13.34 0.52
C GLU A 79 5.36 -13.97 1.46
N LYS A 80 6.62 -13.49 1.42
CA LYS A 80 7.67 -13.92 2.36
C LYS A 80 7.28 -13.53 3.80
N CYS A 81 6.81 -12.32 4.02
CA CYS A 81 6.35 -11.85 5.32
C CYS A 81 5.17 -12.70 5.84
N LYS A 82 4.17 -12.95 4.98
CA LYS A 82 2.99 -13.77 5.31
C LYS A 82 3.36 -15.19 5.68
N LYS A 83 4.30 -15.83 4.96
CA LYS A 83 4.79 -17.18 5.27
C LYS A 83 5.42 -17.24 6.65
N GLN A 84 6.01 -16.16 7.15
CA GLN A 84 6.57 -16.05 8.49
C GLN A 84 5.54 -15.58 9.55
N GLY A 85 4.28 -15.45 9.18
CA GLY A 85 3.23 -15.03 10.09
C GLY A 85 3.21 -13.54 10.40
N ILE A 86 3.88 -12.71 9.58
CA ILE A 86 4.01 -11.28 9.79
C ILE A 86 2.96 -10.54 8.96
N PRO A 87 2.10 -9.70 9.57
CA PRO A 87 1.18 -8.84 8.84
C PRO A 87 1.93 -7.72 8.11
N VAL A 88 1.44 -7.36 6.91
CA VAL A 88 2.01 -6.32 6.07
C VAL A 88 1.05 -5.15 5.95
N ILE A 89 1.55 -3.94 6.15
CA ILE A 89 0.82 -2.69 5.90
C ILE A 89 1.32 -2.10 4.59
N HIS A 90 0.43 -2.01 3.61
CA HIS A 90 0.71 -1.33 2.34
C HIS A 90 0.40 0.16 2.49
N ALA A 91 1.37 1.00 2.17
CA ALA A 91 1.28 2.45 2.31
C ALA A 91 1.53 3.11 0.94
N VAL A 92 0.48 3.63 0.31
CA VAL A 92 0.53 4.17 -1.05
C VAL A 92 0.05 5.61 -1.08
N ASN A 93 0.88 6.49 -1.64
CA ASN A 93 0.50 7.87 -1.94
C ASN A 93 -0.14 7.92 -3.34
N LEU A 94 -1.42 8.28 -3.39
CA LEU A 94 -2.16 8.48 -4.63
C LEU A 94 -2.22 9.96 -5.05
N GLY A 95 -1.30 10.79 -4.58
CA GLY A 95 -1.28 12.22 -4.83
C GLY A 95 -2.37 12.95 -4.03
N LYS A 96 -3.61 12.85 -4.46
CA LYS A 96 -4.77 13.47 -3.80
C LYS A 96 -5.40 12.60 -2.70
N ALA A 97 -4.83 11.45 -2.38
CA ALA A 97 -5.29 10.60 -1.30
C ALA A 97 -4.18 9.72 -0.71
N ALA A 98 -4.37 9.36 0.54
CA ALA A 98 -3.62 8.31 1.20
C ALA A 98 -4.39 7.00 1.11
N PHE A 99 -3.74 5.95 0.62
CA PHE A 99 -4.28 4.59 0.63
C PHE A 99 -3.44 3.71 1.55
N LEU A 100 -4.13 2.97 2.44
CA LEU A 100 -3.48 1.99 3.31
C LEU A 100 -4.33 0.72 3.37
N ALA A 101 -3.66 -0.42 3.26
CA ALA A 101 -4.26 -1.73 3.44
C ALA A 101 -3.42 -2.56 4.42
N VAL A 102 -4.09 -3.32 5.28
CA VAL A 102 -3.40 -4.24 6.20
C VAL A 102 -3.67 -5.67 5.75
N GLU A 103 -2.63 -6.38 5.40
CA GLU A 103 -2.70 -7.77 4.97
C GLU A 103 -2.40 -8.70 6.13
N LYS A 104 -3.34 -9.62 6.41
CA LYS A 104 -3.12 -10.68 7.41
C LYS A 104 -2.22 -11.77 6.84
N PRO A 105 -1.41 -12.45 7.66
CA PRO A 105 -0.59 -13.58 7.21
C PRO A 105 -1.38 -14.67 6.47
N LYS A 106 -2.57 -14.99 6.95
CA LYS A 106 -3.49 -15.97 6.33
C LYS A 106 -4.70 -15.29 5.68
N GLY A 107 -4.59 -14.01 5.37
CA GLY A 107 -5.65 -13.21 4.78
C GLY A 107 -5.61 -13.20 3.26
N TYR A 108 -6.56 -12.43 2.71
CA TYR A 108 -6.65 -12.19 1.28
C TYR A 108 -5.40 -11.44 0.79
N PRO A 109 -4.73 -11.89 -0.28
CA PRO A 109 -3.46 -11.32 -0.70
C PRO A 109 -3.64 -9.97 -1.41
N PHE A 110 -2.74 -9.02 -1.13
CA PHE A 110 -2.76 -7.71 -1.78
C PHE A 110 -2.49 -7.80 -3.29
N SER A 111 -1.76 -8.82 -3.72
CA SER A 111 -1.53 -9.11 -5.13
C SER A 111 -2.80 -9.33 -5.97
N GLU A 112 -3.95 -9.55 -5.33
CA GLU A 112 -5.25 -9.61 -6.04
C GLU A 112 -5.65 -8.28 -6.71
N VAL A 113 -5.04 -7.17 -6.31
CA VAL A 113 -5.17 -5.89 -7.05
C VAL A 113 -4.75 -6.05 -8.51
N LYS A 114 -3.82 -6.98 -8.82
CA LYS A 114 -3.36 -7.26 -10.19
C LYS A 114 -4.39 -8.01 -11.04
N LYS A 115 -5.17 -8.90 -10.43
CA LYS A 115 -5.98 -9.91 -11.15
C LYS A 115 -7.36 -9.42 -11.61
N ARG A 116 -7.93 -8.43 -10.95
CA ARG A 116 -9.35 -8.08 -11.13
C ARG A 116 -9.75 -7.48 -12.47
N ASN A 117 -8.81 -7.23 -13.38
CA ASN A 117 -9.12 -6.64 -14.68
C ASN A 117 -9.23 -7.64 -15.83
N SER A 118 -9.00 -8.93 -15.60
CA SER A 118 -9.06 -9.96 -16.65
C SER A 118 -10.42 -10.67 -16.78
N ASP A 119 -11.33 -10.54 -15.81
CA ASP A 119 -12.52 -11.40 -15.74
C ASP A 119 -13.89 -10.70 -15.89
N GLU A 120 -13.98 -9.39 -16.09
CA GLU A 120 -15.27 -8.71 -16.28
C GLU A 120 -15.66 -8.53 -17.76
N GLY A 121 -15.52 -9.57 -18.55
CA GLY A 121 -16.01 -9.67 -19.91
C GLY A 121 -17.37 -10.36 -19.99
N SER A 122 -18.43 -9.96 -19.26
CA SER A 122 -19.75 -10.48 -19.57
C SER A 122 -20.97 -9.69 -19.07
N ILE A 123 -20.94 -8.37 -19.11
CA ILE A 123 -22.20 -7.60 -19.20
C ILE A 123 -21.92 -6.33 -20.01
N GLY A 124 -22.33 -6.33 -21.30
CA GLY A 124 -22.39 -5.14 -22.15
C GLY A 124 -21.22 -5.01 -23.13
N LYS A 125 -21.39 -5.62 -24.30
CA LYS A 125 -20.51 -5.44 -25.46
C LYS A 125 -20.58 -4.00 -25.95
N HIS A 126 -19.53 -3.22 -25.77
CA HIS A 126 -19.23 -2.03 -26.57
C HIS A 126 -17.80 -2.16 -27.15
N GLU A 127 -17.58 -1.57 -28.32
CA GLU A 127 -16.37 -1.71 -29.15
C GLU A 127 -15.05 -1.23 -28.51
N GLU A 128 -15.06 -0.75 -27.28
CA GLU A 128 -13.86 -0.38 -26.49
C GLU A 128 -13.10 -1.61 -25.95
N ASP A 129 -13.71 -2.80 -25.93
CA ASP A 129 -13.13 -4.06 -25.39
C ASP A 129 -11.89 -4.55 -26.14
N SER A 130 -11.63 -4.09 -27.36
CA SER A 130 -10.51 -4.57 -28.18
C SER A 130 -9.17 -3.88 -27.85
N ILE A 131 -9.22 -2.67 -27.32
CA ILE A 131 -8.01 -1.90 -26.92
C ILE A 131 -7.53 -2.38 -25.57
N GLU A 132 -8.42 -2.59 -24.59
CA GLU A 132 -8.09 -3.08 -23.26
C GLU A 132 -7.45 -4.49 -23.27
N LYS A 133 -7.94 -5.39 -24.15
CA LYS A 133 -7.35 -6.75 -24.30
C LYS A 133 -5.94 -6.76 -24.84
N ASN A 134 -5.58 -5.75 -25.64
CA ASN A 134 -4.20 -5.61 -26.14
C ASN A 134 -3.29 -4.97 -25.09
N GLU A 135 -3.79 -4.02 -24.30
CA GLU A 135 -3.03 -3.42 -23.20
C GLU A 135 -2.70 -4.43 -22.09
N ASP A 136 -3.65 -5.31 -21.71
CA ASP A 136 -3.40 -6.34 -20.71
C ASP A 136 -2.38 -7.41 -21.17
N ARG A 137 -2.27 -7.70 -22.48
CA ARG A 137 -1.26 -8.59 -23.02
C ARG A 137 0.13 -7.97 -23.05
N ILE A 138 0.22 -6.67 -23.36
CA ILE A 138 1.47 -5.91 -23.36
C ILE A 138 1.93 -5.64 -21.93
N ALA A 139 1.00 -5.44 -20.99
CA ALA A 139 1.28 -5.14 -19.60
C ALA A 139 1.84 -6.33 -18.79
N LEU A 140 1.62 -7.57 -19.20
CA LEU A 140 2.20 -8.74 -18.53
C LEU A 140 3.74 -8.82 -18.69
N ASP A 141 4.27 -8.23 -19.77
CA ASP A 141 5.72 -8.19 -20.02
C ASP A 141 6.41 -6.95 -19.46
N SER A 142 5.67 -5.95 -18.94
CA SER A 142 6.23 -4.66 -18.50
C SER A 142 5.57 -4.07 -17.25
N TRP A 143 5.37 -4.90 -16.21
CA TRP A 143 4.82 -4.43 -14.93
C TRP A 143 5.67 -3.27 -14.36
N ASN A 144 5.03 -2.16 -14.00
CA ASN A 144 5.66 -0.97 -13.44
C ASN A 144 4.75 -0.21 -12.47
N ALA A 145 5.28 0.85 -11.84
CA ALA A 145 4.56 1.66 -10.85
C ALA A 145 3.27 2.30 -11.42
N ASP A 146 3.29 2.74 -12.67
CA ASP A 146 2.13 3.38 -13.30
C ASP A 146 0.98 2.40 -13.51
N ILE A 147 1.30 1.18 -13.94
CA ILE A 147 0.34 0.09 -14.09
C ILE A 147 -0.24 -0.28 -12.72
N PHE A 148 0.61 -0.43 -11.71
CA PHE A 148 0.16 -0.69 -10.35
C PHE A 148 -0.81 0.39 -9.86
N GLN A 149 -0.46 1.67 -9.98
CA GLN A 149 -1.29 2.78 -9.53
C GLN A 149 -2.65 2.81 -10.25
N ARG A 150 -2.66 2.60 -11.57
CA ARG A 150 -3.92 2.51 -12.35
C ARG A 150 -4.79 1.33 -11.90
N LYS A 151 -4.21 0.15 -11.72
CA LYS A 151 -4.95 -1.02 -11.23
C LYS A 151 -5.47 -0.82 -9.81
N LEU A 152 -4.68 -0.21 -8.95
CA LEU A 152 -5.11 0.14 -7.59
C LEU A 152 -6.25 1.17 -7.62
N GLY A 153 -6.17 2.20 -8.47
CA GLY A 153 -7.25 3.17 -8.67
C GLY A 153 -8.55 2.50 -9.12
N LYS A 154 -8.49 1.64 -10.14
CA LYS A 154 -9.65 0.85 -10.59
C LYS A 154 -10.21 -0.04 -9.46
N TYR A 155 -9.34 -0.69 -8.68
CA TYR A 155 -9.74 -1.48 -7.52
C TYR A 155 -10.52 -0.64 -6.49
N ILE A 156 -10.02 0.55 -6.16
CA ILE A 156 -10.65 1.45 -5.19
C ILE A 156 -12.02 1.91 -5.71
N SER A 157 -12.10 2.29 -6.99
CA SER A 157 -13.34 2.73 -7.62
C SER A 157 -14.41 1.63 -7.61
N GLN A 158 -14.08 0.43 -8.04
CA GLN A 158 -14.99 -0.73 -8.03
C GLN A 158 -15.45 -1.08 -6.61
N TYR A 159 -14.54 -1.03 -5.64
CA TYR A 159 -14.90 -1.28 -4.24
C TYR A 159 -15.81 -0.17 -3.68
N GLY A 160 -15.58 1.08 -4.08
CA GLY A 160 -16.44 2.21 -3.75
C GLY A 160 -17.86 2.03 -4.30
N MET A 161 -18.01 1.56 -5.54
CA MET A 161 -19.32 1.25 -6.13
C MET A 161 -20.05 0.12 -5.37
N PHE A 162 -19.32 -0.93 -4.98
CA PHE A 162 -19.89 -2.04 -4.20
C PHE A 162 -20.47 -1.56 -2.87
N TRP A 163 -19.85 -0.59 -2.21
CA TRP A 163 -20.32 -0.02 -0.94
C TRP A 163 -21.24 1.20 -1.13
N GLN A 164 -21.65 1.51 -2.35
CA GLN A 164 -22.45 2.68 -2.70
C GLN A 164 -21.81 4.02 -2.27
N LYS A 165 -20.51 4.05 -2.24
CA LYS A 165 -19.71 5.25 -1.95
C LYS A 165 -18.86 5.58 -3.17
N PRO A 166 -19.38 6.34 -4.12
CA PRO A 166 -18.61 6.73 -5.29
C PRO A 166 -17.37 7.52 -4.87
N VAL A 167 -16.28 7.31 -5.60
CA VAL A 167 -15.03 8.06 -5.44
C VAL A 167 -14.75 8.79 -6.76
N PRO A 168 -15.57 9.82 -7.10
CA PRO A 168 -15.63 10.42 -8.45
C PRO A 168 -14.26 10.92 -8.94
N TRP A 169 -13.44 11.46 -8.02
CA TRP A 169 -12.12 11.97 -8.35
C TRP A 169 -11.16 10.86 -8.81
N ILE A 170 -11.31 9.62 -8.33
CA ILE A 170 -10.50 8.49 -8.80
C ILE A 170 -10.88 8.10 -10.21
N ASP A 171 -12.19 8.03 -10.53
CA ASP A 171 -12.66 7.73 -11.86
C ASP A 171 -12.21 8.80 -12.86
N GLU A 172 -12.28 10.08 -12.48
CA GLU A 172 -11.77 11.18 -13.27
C GLU A 172 -10.24 11.11 -13.42
N ALA A 173 -9.52 10.83 -12.33
CA ALA A 173 -8.08 10.66 -12.37
C ALA A 173 -7.67 9.51 -13.30
N ILE A 174 -8.33 8.35 -13.23
CA ILE A 174 -8.06 7.21 -14.12
C ILE A 174 -8.28 7.60 -15.58
N LYS A 175 -9.35 8.32 -15.90
CA LYS A 175 -9.63 8.79 -17.27
C LYS A 175 -8.60 9.79 -17.77
N ASN A 176 -8.16 10.70 -16.91
CA ASN A 176 -7.25 11.79 -17.28
C ASN A 176 -5.77 11.37 -17.24
N TYR A 177 -5.44 10.29 -16.53
CA TYR A 177 -4.07 9.79 -16.37
C TYR A 177 -3.80 8.54 -17.20
N SER A 178 -4.39 8.41 -18.38
CA SER A 178 -4.12 7.30 -19.30
C SER A 178 -2.63 7.17 -19.66
N GLU A 179 -1.84 8.24 -19.52
CA GLU A 179 -0.42 8.29 -19.91
C GLU A 179 0.55 8.68 -18.79
N LYS A 180 0.08 9.04 -17.60
CA LYS A 180 0.95 9.52 -16.51
C LYS A 180 0.56 8.92 -15.16
N SER A 181 1.56 8.68 -14.31
CA SER A 181 1.37 8.29 -12.92
C SER A 181 0.64 9.37 -12.11
N PHE A 182 -0.02 8.98 -11.02
CA PHE A 182 -0.57 9.94 -10.07
C PHE A 182 0.55 10.85 -9.53
N PRO A 183 0.34 12.18 -9.51
CA PRO A 183 1.35 13.08 -8.96
C PRO A 183 1.58 12.77 -7.49
N GLN A 184 2.85 12.57 -7.12
CA GLN A 184 3.26 12.30 -5.74
C GLN A 184 3.34 13.60 -4.95
N LEU A 185 2.19 14.08 -4.44
CA LEU A 185 2.16 15.28 -3.63
C LEU A 185 2.71 15.03 -2.24
N SER A 186 3.58 15.92 -1.77
CA SER A 186 4.18 15.83 -0.43
C SER A 186 3.14 15.76 0.68
N ILE A 187 2.05 16.52 0.58
CA ILE A 187 0.97 16.49 1.55
C ILE A 187 0.32 15.10 1.65
N GLY A 188 0.11 14.43 0.52
CA GLY A 188 -0.37 13.04 0.49
C GLY A 188 0.58 12.09 1.22
N ALA A 189 1.89 12.29 1.05
CA ALA A 189 2.91 11.49 1.73
C ALA A 189 2.85 11.64 3.25
N TYR A 190 2.68 12.85 3.78
CA TYR A 190 2.54 13.09 5.22
C TYR A 190 1.26 12.44 5.78
N ILE A 191 0.16 12.50 5.04
CA ILE A 191 -1.09 11.85 5.44
C ILE A 191 -0.92 10.33 5.47
N VAL A 192 -0.30 9.74 4.44
CA VAL A 192 0.03 8.29 4.42
C VAL A 192 0.85 7.92 5.64
N ALA A 193 1.92 8.67 5.93
CA ALA A 193 2.80 8.37 7.04
C ALA A 193 2.07 8.44 8.40
N GLY A 194 1.29 9.50 8.64
CA GLY A 194 0.52 9.64 9.88
C GLY A 194 -0.53 8.54 10.08
N TYR A 195 -1.28 8.19 9.02
CA TYR A 195 -2.24 7.09 9.08
C TYR A 195 -1.58 5.73 9.28
N CYS A 196 -0.44 5.49 8.61
CA CYS A 196 0.32 4.24 8.77
C CYS A 196 0.74 4.04 10.22
N VAL A 197 1.31 5.08 10.85
CA VAL A 197 1.73 5.03 12.25
C VAL A 197 0.52 4.82 13.18
N ASN A 198 -0.60 5.47 12.92
CA ASN A 198 -1.83 5.23 13.69
C ASN A 198 -2.29 3.77 13.60
N ILE A 199 -2.24 3.15 12.40
CA ILE A 199 -2.58 1.73 12.23
C ILE A 199 -1.59 0.84 12.98
N LEU A 200 -0.28 1.12 12.89
CA LEU A 200 0.75 0.40 13.65
C LEU A 200 0.49 0.45 15.16
N CYS A 201 0.16 1.63 15.69
CA CYS A 201 -0.15 1.80 17.12
C CYS A 201 -1.40 1.01 17.51
N ARG A 202 -2.44 1.00 16.67
CA ARG A 202 -3.65 0.20 16.92
C ARG A 202 -3.35 -1.28 16.93
N LEU A 203 -2.55 -1.79 15.98
CA LEU A 203 -2.10 -3.18 15.93
C LEU A 203 -1.31 -3.55 17.17
N ALA A 204 -0.36 -2.71 17.56
CA ALA A 204 0.48 -2.88 18.74
C ALA A 204 -0.32 -2.91 20.05
N GLU A 205 -1.45 -2.22 20.08
CA GLU A 205 -2.38 -2.18 21.22
C GLU A 205 -3.45 -3.29 21.18
N GLY A 206 -3.39 -4.17 20.18
CA GLY A 206 -4.41 -5.21 19.97
C GLY A 206 -5.80 -4.64 19.61
N LYS A 207 -5.85 -3.39 19.15
CA LYS A 207 -7.11 -2.75 18.72
C LYS A 207 -7.51 -3.24 17.33
N GLU A 208 -8.81 -3.23 17.08
CA GLU A 208 -9.35 -3.62 15.78
C GLU A 208 -8.86 -2.69 14.64
N VAL A 209 -8.43 -3.29 13.54
CA VAL A 209 -8.08 -2.62 12.29
C VAL A 209 -8.84 -3.26 11.12
N LYS A 210 -8.97 -2.51 10.02
CA LYS A 210 -9.50 -3.06 8.77
C LYS A 210 -8.42 -3.88 8.08
N TYR A 211 -8.75 -5.13 7.73
CA TYR A 211 -7.86 -5.97 6.95
C TYR A 211 -8.31 -6.05 5.50
N PHE A 212 -7.34 -6.15 4.59
CA PHE A 212 -7.59 -6.35 3.18
C PHE A 212 -8.52 -7.58 2.95
N PRO A 213 -9.54 -7.50 2.11
CA PRO A 213 -9.81 -6.51 1.06
C PRO A 213 -10.40 -5.16 1.49
N LYS A 214 -10.71 -4.95 2.78
CA LYS A 214 -11.04 -3.61 3.29
C LYS A 214 -9.77 -2.78 3.40
N PHE A 215 -9.88 -1.47 3.18
CA PHE A 215 -8.75 -0.56 3.22
C PHE A 215 -9.12 0.78 3.88
N TYR A 216 -8.13 1.62 4.08
CA TYR A 216 -8.28 3.00 4.50
C TYR A 216 -7.98 3.89 3.30
N LEU A 217 -8.87 4.81 3.02
CA LEU A 217 -8.69 5.86 2.02
C LEU A 217 -8.99 7.19 2.70
N SER A 218 -8.01 8.09 2.66
CA SER A 218 -8.16 9.46 3.14
C SER A 218 -7.94 10.41 1.98
N PRO A 219 -9.01 10.86 1.30
CA PRO A 219 -8.88 11.89 0.28
C PRO A 219 -8.43 13.20 0.92
N LEU A 220 -7.64 13.97 0.20
CA LEU A 220 -7.44 15.38 0.51
C LEU A 220 -8.76 16.09 0.29
N LEU A 221 -9.19 16.89 1.26
CA LEU A 221 -10.37 17.72 1.10
C LEU A 221 -10.04 18.75 0.00
N GLU A 222 -10.87 18.77 -1.04
CA GLU A 222 -10.88 19.91 -1.95
C GLU A 222 -11.46 21.09 -1.17
N GLU A 223 -10.77 22.21 -1.18
CA GLU A 223 -11.33 23.46 -0.63
C GLU A 223 -12.59 23.81 -1.42
N VAL A 224 -13.68 23.91 -0.71
CA VAL A 224 -14.98 24.34 -1.26
C VAL A 224 -15.01 25.86 -1.34
#